data_513554ca99e74defe871fd8b2097e375
#
_entry.id   513554ca99e74defe871fd8b2097e375
#
_cell.length_a   1.000
_cell.length_b   1.000
_cell.length_c   1.000
_cell.angle_alpha   90.00
_cell.angle_beta   90.00
_cell.angle_gamma   90.00
#
_symmetry.space_group_name_H-M   'P 1'
#
loop_
_entity.id
_entity.type
_entity.pdbx_description
1 polymer ?
#
loop_
_entity_poly.entity_id
_entity_poly.type
_entity_poly.pdbx_seq_one_letter_code
_entity_poly.pdbx_strand_id
1 'polypeptide(L)'
;MELPFAEAWKIKMVEPIKKSTREQREKWLEEAHNNIFMLKSDYVYIDLLTDSGTGAMSDRQWSAMMMGDESYGGARSFYHMKDTITELTGFEYVIPTHQGRAAENVLFSYLVKPGMVIPGNAHFDTTKGHIESRKAFAIDVTVPEAYDTQLEVPFKGNVSLEKLEKVLKENKGNVPFMVLTVTNNTVGGQPVSMQNVRETCELCHKYGVPVVVDSARFIENCYFIKTREKCYENKTLREIAKEMYSYADAMTMS
;
A
#
# COMPACT_ATOMS: atom_id res chain seq x y z
N MET A 1 -18.39 -16.38 14.46
CA MET A 1 -17.49 -15.24 14.14
C MET A 1 -17.86 -14.12 15.11
N GLU A 2 -16.98 -13.77 16.04
CA GLU A 2 -17.21 -12.59 16.88
C GLU A 2 -17.05 -11.36 15.99
N LEU A 3 -18.05 -10.47 16.01
CA LEU A 3 -17.94 -9.20 15.30
C LEU A 3 -16.84 -8.35 15.97
N PRO A 4 -16.03 -7.64 15.20
CA PRO A 4 -15.03 -6.74 15.77
C PRO A 4 -15.71 -5.68 16.63
N PHE A 5 -15.05 -5.33 17.73
CA PHE A 5 -15.53 -4.29 18.64
C PHE A 5 -15.61 -2.95 17.89
N ALA A 6 -16.76 -2.30 17.94
CA ALA A 6 -16.93 -0.98 17.34
C ALA A 6 -16.11 0.06 18.12
N GLU A 7 -15.24 0.78 17.45
CA GLU A 7 -14.46 1.85 18.05
C GLU A 7 -15.34 3.03 18.49
N ALA A 8 -15.01 3.61 19.62
CA ALA A 8 -15.77 4.70 20.21
C ALA A 8 -15.30 6.05 19.68
N TRP A 9 -15.92 6.56 18.64
CA TRP A 9 -15.73 7.92 18.16
C TRP A 9 -17.04 8.68 17.99
N LYS A 10 -16.95 10.01 17.93
CA LYS A 10 -18.07 10.90 17.62
C LYS A 10 -17.86 11.53 16.26
N ILE A 11 -18.86 11.46 15.40
CA ILE A 11 -18.90 12.16 14.13
C ILE A 11 -19.22 13.64 14.38
N LYS A 12 -18.35 14.55 13.93
CA LYS A 12 -18.54 16.00 14.08
C LYS A 12 -19.04 16.67 12.80
N MET A 13 -18.97 15.97 11.66
CA MET A 13 -19.36 16.54 10.35
C MET A 13 -20.43 15.64 9.73
N VAL A 14 -21.44 16.29 9.14
CA VAL A 14 -22.52 15.63 8.40
C VAL A 14 -22.59 16.29 7.03
N GLU A 15 -22.49 15.47 5.98
CA GLU A 15 -22.63 15.89 4.60
C GLU A 15 -23.99 15.42 4.05
N PRO A 16 -24.78 16.30 3.39
CA PRO A 16 -26.04 15.90 2.79
C PRO A 16 -25.76 15.04 1.55
N ILE A 17 -26.45 13.92 1.43
CA ILE A 17 -26.39 13.06 0.25
C ILE A 17 -27.63 13.26 -0.62
N LYS A 18 -27.47 13.17 -1.94
CA LYS A 18 -28.57 13.26 -2.89
C LYS A 18 -29.33 11.93 -2.95
N LYS A 19 -30.60 11.95 -2.53
CA LYS A 19 -31.48 10.79 -2.72
C LYS A 19 -31.82 10.62 -4.19
N SER A 20 -31.89 9.37 -4.66
CA SER A 20 -32.28 9.01 -6.04
C SER A 20 -33.22 7.82 -6.06
N THR A 21 -34.02 7.72 -7.13
CA THR A 21 -34.81 6.52 -7.40
C THR A 21 -33.93 5.45 -8.07
N ARG A 22 -34.45 4.23 -8.16
CA ARG A 22 -33.77 3.14 -8.85
C ARG A 22 -33.57 3.46 -10.34
N GLU A 23 -34.63 3.98 -10.99
CA GLU A 23 -34.62 4.34 -12.42
C GLU A 23 -33.57 5.41 -12.73
N GLN A 24 -33.39 6.39 -11.81
CA GLN A 24 -32.34 7.38 -11.97
C GLN A 24 -30.93 6.77 -11.87
N ARG A 25 -30.71 5.82 -10.94
CA ARG A 25 -29.43 5.15 -10.82
C ARG A 25 -29.12 4.27 -12.01
N GLU A 26 -30.11 3.52 -12.52
CA GLU A 26 -29.96 2.71 -13.72
C GLU A 26 -29.58 3.58 -14.94
N LYS A 27 -30.24 4.73 -15.12
CA LYS A 27 -29.91 5.70 -16.16
C LYS A 27 -28.48 6.23 -16.03
N TRP A 28 -28.04 6.60 -14.82
CA TRP A 28 -26.69 7.09 -14.61
C TRP A 28 -25.61 6.03 -14.87
N LEU A 29 -25.90 4.77 -14.55
CA LEU A 29 -25.01 3.65 -14.87
C LEU A 29 -24.92 3.43 -16.39
N GLU A 30 -26.04 3.54 -17.09
CA GLU A 30 -26.09 3.44 -18.56
C GLU A 30 -25.29 4.59 -19.20
N GLU A 31 -25.50 5.83 -18.77
CA GLU A 31 -24.75 7.02 -19.23
C GLU A 31 -23.25 6.89 -18.96
N ALA A 32 -22.86 6.22 -17.88
CA ALA A 32 -21.48 5.90 -17.53
C ALA A 32 -20.96 4.62 -18.24
N HIS A 33 -21.71 4.03 -19.17
CA HIS A 33 -21.36 2.78 -19.84
C HIS A 33 -21.04 1.62 -18.88
N ASN A 34 -21.70 1.59 -17.72
CA ASN A 34 -21.42 0.68 -16.60
C ASN A 34 -19.99 0.76 -16.04
N ASN A 35 -19.28 1.85 -16.31
CA ASN A 35 -17.98 2.13 -15.76
C ASN A 35 -18.12 3.06 -14.54
N ILE A 36 -17.88 2.52 -13.33
CA ILE A 36 -18.01 3.25 -12.06
C ILE A 36 -17.10 4.47 -11.98
N PHE A 37 -15.96 4.50 -12.68
CA PHE A 37 -15.06 5.65 -12.73
C PHE A 37 -15.59 6.81 -13.58
N MET A 38 -16.66 6.62 -14.33
CA MET A 38 -17.33 7.67 -15.10
C MET A 38 -18.60 8.21 -14.40
N LEU A 39 -18.99 7.63 -13.27
CA LEU A 39 -20.06 8.17 -12.44
C LEU A 39 -19.62 9.49 -11.79
N LYS A 40 -20.54 10.46 -11.77
CA LYS A 40 -20.34 11.66 -10.96
C LYS A 40 -20.45 11.31 -9.48
N SER A 41 -19.57 11.86 -8.64
CA SER A 41 -19.56 11.60 -7.19
C SER A 41 -20.90 11.90 -6.53
N ASP A 42 -21.62 12.94 -6.97
CA ASP A 42 -22.95 13.32 -6.49
C ASP A 42 -24.02 12.20 -6.65
N TYR A 43 -23.74 11.20 -7.47
CA TYR A 43 -24.65 10.09 -7.74
C TYR A 43 -24.36 8.84 -6.89
N VAL A 44 -23.26 8.88 -6.12
CA VAL A 44 -22.81 7.76 -5.31
C VAL A 44 -23.22 7.99 -3.84
N TYR A 45 -24.04 7.08 -3.29
CA TYR A 45 -24.47 7.15 -1.90
C TYR A 45 -23.41 6.67 -0.92
N ILE A 46 -22.80 5.55 -1.27
CA ILE A 46 -21.81 4.86 -0.46
C ILE A 46 -20.65 4.58 -1.37
N ASP A 47 -19.55 5.25 -1.13
CA ASP A 47 -18.30 5.04 -1.85
C ASP A 47 -17.43 4.05 -1.07
N LEU A 48 -17.32 2.83 -1.59
CA LEU A 48 -16.45 1.77 -1.07
C LEU A 48 -15.17 1.62 -1.88
N LEU A 49 -14.99 2.46 -2.90
CA LEU A 49 -13.85 2.42 -3.81
C LEU A 49 -12.76 3.42 -3.43
N THR A 50 -13.17 4.63 -3.03
CA THR A 50 -12.25 5.70 -2.67
C THR A 50 -11.75 5.52 -1.24
N ASP A 51 -10.55 4.97 -1.09
CA ASP A 51 -9.92 4.75 0.22
C ASP A 51 -8.68 5.64 0.47
N SER A 52 -8.15 6.26 -0.57
CA SER A 52 -6.95 7.09 -0.50
C SER A 52 -7.27 8.56 -0.29
N GLY A 53 -6.77 9.14 0.81
CA GLY A 53 -6.80 10.58 1.06
C GLY A 53 -8.12 11.17 1.52
N THR A 54 -9.17 10.37 1.66
CA THR A 54 -10.51 10.84 2.05
C THR A 54 -11.01 10.28 3.38
N GLY A 55 -10.15 9.57 4.09
CA GLY A 55 -10.50 9.02 5.40
C GLY A 55 -10.87 10.11 6.41
N ALA A 56 -11.60 9.73 7.44
CA ALA A 56 -11.94 10.63 8.54
C ALA A 56 -10.67 11.16 9.21
N MET A 57 -10.53 12.46 9.29
CA MET A 57 -9.43 13.12 10.00
C MET A 57 -9.85 13.41 11.44
N SER A 58 -8.96 13.13 12.39
CA SER A 58 -9.16 13.51 13.79
C SER A 58 -9.11 15.04 13.97
N ASP A 59 -9.69 15.55 15.05
CA ASP A 59 -9.59 16.97 15.40
C ASP A 59 -8.14 17.40 15.64
N ARG A 60 -7.27 16.50 16.07
CA ARG A 60 -5.83 16.75 16.22
C ARG A 60 -5.15 16.90 14.86
N GLN A 61 -5.50 16.07 13.86
CA GLN A 61 -4.99 16.20 12.50
C GLN A 61 -5.44 17.53 11.87
N TRP A 62 -6.73 17.90 12.02
CA TRP A 62 -7.23 19.19 11.58
C TRP A 62 -6.50 20.35 12.25
N SER A 63 -6.31 20.30 13.58
CA SER A 63 -5.54 21.32 14.30
C SER A 63 -4.11 21.41 13.81
N ALA A 64 -3.42 20.28 13.63
CA ALA A 64 -2.05 20.27 13.13
C ALA A 64 -1.93 20.85 11.71
N MET A 65 -2.91 20.57 10.84
CA MET A 65 -2.95 21.15 9.50
C MET A 65 -3.09 22.68 9.55
N MET A 66 -3.96 23.21 10.43
CA MET A 66 -4.13 24.65 10.61
C MET A 66 -2.91 25.35 11.23
N MET A 67 -2.05 24.59 11.93
CA MET A 67 -0.80 25.08 12.50
C MET A 67 0.40 24.90 11.56
N GLY A 68 0.17 24.32 10.39
CA GLY A 68 1.21 24.18 9.37
C GLY A 68 1.75 25.54 8.91
N ASP A 69 3.02 25.57 8.57
CA ASP A 69 3.66 26.78 8.06
C ASP A 69 3.75 26.76 6.53
N GLU A 70 3.63 27.94 5.94
CA GLU A 70 3.97 28.20 4.55
C GLU A 70 5.36 28.85 4.49
N SER A 71 6.32 28.13 3.91
CA SER A 71 7.66 28.64 3.66
C SER A 71 8.11 28.27 2.27
N TYR A 72 8.80 29.19 1.58
CA TYR A 72 9.41 28.90 0.29
C TYR A 72 10.49 27.79 0.39
N GLY A 73 11.17 27.69 1.52
CA GLY A 73 12.12 26.64 1.86
C GLY A 73 12.30 26.52 3.38
N GLY A 74 12.71 25.34 3.86
CA GLY A 74 12.98 25.13 5.28
C GLY A 74 11.75 25.10 6.18
N ALA A 75 10.59 24.69 5.66
CA ALA A 75 9.35 24.60 6.42
C ALA A 75 9.47 23.64 7.62
N ARG A 76 9.01 24.08 8.80
CA ARG A 76 8.95 23.22 10.01
C ARG A 76 8.12 21.97 9.78
N SER A 77 7.01 22.10 9.05
CA SER A 77 6.12 21.00 8.71
C SER A 77 6.84 19.90 7.91
N PHE A 78 7.75 20.29 7.00
CA PHE A 78 8.58 19.35 6.26
C PHE A 78 9.52 18.56 7.18
N TYR A 79 10.25 19.26 8.06
CA TYR A 79 11.16 18.58 8.98
C TYR A 79 10.42 17.69 9.97
N HIS A 80 9.27 18.13 10.49
CA HIS A 80 8.45 17.33 11.38
C HIS A 80 7.95 16.04 10.70
N MET A 81 7.50 16.14 9.46
CA MET A 81 7.14 14.97 8.64
C MET A 81 8.34 14.05 8.42
N LYS A 82 9.48 14.60 7.98
CA LYS A 82 10.72 13.85 7.75
C LYS A 82 11.14 13.10 9.00
N ASP A 83 11.25 13.79 10.14
CA ASP A 83 11.71 13.20 11.40
C ASP A 83 10.76 12.08 11.86
N THR A 84 9.45 12.27 11.70
CA THR A 84 8.45 11.25 12.03
C THR A 84 8.59 10.01 11.15
N ILE A 85 8.77 10.20 9.84
CA ILE A 85 8.98 9.08 8.91
C ILE A 85 10.30 8.37 9.22
N THR A 86 11.38 9.11 9.44
CA THR A 86 12.69 8.53 9.79
C THR A 86 12.62 7.75 11.11
N GLU A 87 11.94 8.29 12.12
CA GLU A 87 11.76 7.59 13.41
C GLU A 87 10.97 6.29 13.23
N LEU A 88 9.94 6.30 12.38
CA LEU A 88 9.07 5.14 12.16
C LEU A 88 9.74 4.06 11.30
N THR A 89 10.46 4.45 10.27
CA THR A 89 10.96 3.54 9.23
C THR A 89 12.45 3.24 9.34
N GLY A 90 13.23 4.16 9.94
CA GLY A 90 14.68 4.12 9.95
C GLY A 90 15.32 4.65 8.66
N PHE A 91 14.56 5.04 7.63
CA PHE A 91 15.09 5.58 6.40
C PHE A 91 15.56 7.03 6.60
N GLU A 92 16.79 7.33 6.19
CA GLU A 92 17.42 8.65 6.33
C GLU A 92 16.83 9.67 5.36
N TYR A 93 16.54 9.25 4.14
CA TYR A 93 16.10 10.13 3.06
C TYR A 93 14.60 10.05 2.87
N VAL A 94 13.93 11.22 2.90
CA VAL A 94 12.50 11.36 2.69
C VAL A 94 12.27 12.38 1.58
N ILE A 95 11.63 11.93 0.49
CA ILE A 95 11.34 12.77 -0.68
C ILE A 95 9.81 12.85 -0.82
N PRO A 96 9.20 14.00 -0.49
CA PRO A 96 7.77 14.18 -0.66
C PRO A 96 7.40 14.29 -2.14
N THR A 97 6.31 13.63 -2.50
CA THR A 97 5.69 13.72 -3.82
C THR A 97 4.21 14.09 -3.66
N HIS A 98 3.53 14.45 -4.74
CA HIS A 98 2.12 14.84 -4.61
C HIS A 98 1.19 13.64 -4.31
N GLN A 99 1.62 12.41 -4.63
CA GLN A 99 0.90 11.16 -4.29
C GLN A 99 1.79 9.94 -4.52
N GLY A 100 1.38 8.76 -4.02
CA GLY A 100 2.16 7.53 -4.09
C GLY A 100 2.53 7.09 -5.50
N ARG A 101 1.60 7.15 -6.47
CA ARG A 101 1.91 6.82 -7.88
C ARG A 101 2.95 7.75 -8.51
N ALA A 102 3.11 8.98 -8.00
CA ALA A 102 4.20 9.86 -8.41
C ALA A 102 5.53 9.41 -7.80
N ALA A 103 5.53 8.94 -6.56
CA ALA A 103 6.72 8.35 -5.95
C ALA A 103 7.20 7.13 -6.75
N GLU A 104 6.28 6.21 -7.12
CA GLU A 104 6.57 5.08 -8.01
C GLU A 104 7.15 5.54 -9.35
N ASN A 105 6.51 6.54 -9.99
CA ASN A 105 6.99 7.05 -11.28
C ASN A 105 8.40 7.59 -11.20
N VAL A 106 8.74 8.36 -10.17
CA VAL A 106 10.08 8.91 -9.95
C VAL A 106 11.09 7.80 -9.75
N LEU A 107 10.82 6.88 -8.82
CA LEU A 107 11.70 5.75 -8.49
C LEU A 107 11.96 4.85 -9.71
N PHE A 108 10.88 4.46 -10.41
CA PHE A 108 10.97 3.55 -11.53
C PHE A 108 11.59 4.20 -12.77
N SER A 109 11.45 5.53 -12.94
CA SER A 109 12.13 6.26 -14.00
C SER A 109 13.65 6.17 -13.88
N TYR A 110 14.14 6.09 -12.67
CA TYR A 110 15.56 5.99 -12.38
C TYR A 110 16.07 4.54 -12.45
N LEU A 111 15.32 3.58 -11.88
CA LEU A 111 15.79 2.21 -11.68
C LEU A 111 15.41 1.23 -12.81
N VAL A 112 14.26 1.44 -13.49
CA VAL A 112 13.71 0.47 -14.43
C VAL A 112 14.16 0.78 -15.86
N LYS A 113 14.76 -0.20 -16.52
CA LYS A 113 15.16 -0.15 -17.93
C LYS A 113 14.40 -1.21 -18.73
N PRO A 114 14.27 -1.04 -20.07
CA PRO A 114 13.64 -2.03 -20.93
C PRO A 114 14.22 -3.44 -20.75
N GLY A 115 13.35 -4.44 -20.70
CA GLY A 115 13.74 -5.84 -20.57
C GLY A 115 14.02 -6.30 -19.14
N MET A 116 14.02 -5.40 -18.14
CA MET A 116 14.16 -5.77 -16.74
C MET A 116 12.93 -6.49 -16.21
N VAL A 117 13.11 -7.30 -15.17
CA VAL A 117 12.07 -8.06 -14.50
C VAL A 117 11.92 -7.55 -13.08
N ILE A 118 10.70 -7.20 -12.69
CA ILE A 118 10.38 -6.73 -11.34
C ILE A 118 9.39 -7.71 -10.71
N PRO A 119 9.83 -8.54 -9.75
CA PRO A 119 8.92 -9.39 -8.98
C PRO A 119 8.15 -8.57 -7.94
N GLY A 120 6.95 -9.04 -7.61
CA GLY A 120 6.11 -8.48 -6.54
C GLY A 120 5.12 -9.51 -6.01
N ASN A 121 4.59 -9.31 -4.81
CA ASN A 121 3.58 -10.21 -4.23
C ASN A 121 2.16 -10.04 -4.82
N ALA A 122 1.96 -9.33 -5.81
CA ALA A 122 0.97 -8.94 -6.79
C ALA A 122 1.02 -7.41 -6.95
N HIS A 123 1.36 -6.99 -8.15
CA HIS A 123 1.50 -5.58 -8.44
C HIS A 123 0.14 -4.87 -8.45
N PHE A 124 0.10 -3.69 -7.84
CA PHE A 124 -1.01 -2.78 -8.04
C PHE A 124 -1.03 -2.27 -9.49
N ASP A 125 -2.18 -1.80 -9.96
CA ASP A 125 -2.36 -1.41 -11.37
C ASP A 125 -1.39 -0.30 -11.81
N THR A 126 -1.19 0.74 -10.99
CA THR A 126 -0.24 1.82 -11.29
C THR A 126 1.20 1.33 -11.27
N THR A 127 1.55 0.49 -10.31
CA THR A 127 2.89 -0.14 -10.20
C THR A 127 3.21 -0.93 -11.46
N LYS A 128 2.27 -1.82 -11.87
CA LYS A 128 2.38 -2.59 -13.10
C LYS A 128 2.47 -1.69 -14.33
N GLY A 129 1.59 -0.67 -14.42
CA GLY A 129 1.60 0.30 -15.50
C GLY A 129 2.93 1.05 -15.63
N HIS A 130 3.55 1.44 -14.52
CA HIS A 130 4.86 2.10 -14.53
C HIS A 130 5.99 1.17 -14.98
N ILE A 131 5.94 -0.12 -14.65
CA ILE A 131 6.90 -1.13 -15.10
C ILE A 131 6.74 -1.36 -16.60
N GLU A 132 5.53 -1.68 -17.05
CA GLU A 132 5.25 -2.05 -18.44
C GLU A 132 5.43 -0.88 -19.41
N SER A 133 5.10 0.35 -19.03
CA SER A 133 5.33 1.56 -19.83
C SER A 133 6.83 1.79 -20.15
N ARG A 134 7.71 1.23 -19.31
CA ARG A 134 9.18 1.24 -19.51
C ARG A 134 9.70 0.02 -20.26
N LYS A 135 8.79 -0.79 -20.84
CA LYS A 135 9.11 -2.04 -21.55
C LYS A 135 9.85 -3.06 -20.66
N ALA A 136 9.53 -3.07 -19.38
CA ALA A 136 9.97 -4.05 -18.39
C ALA A 136 8.82 -5.02 -18.05
N PHE A 137 9.10 -6.07 -17.30
CA PHE A 137 8.15 -7.13 -16.98
C PHE A 137 7.82 -7.14 -15.48
N ALA A 138 6.54 -7.01 -15.14
CA ALA A 138 6.02 -7.22 -13.80
C ALA A 138 5.67 -8.70 -13.63
N ILE A 139 6.23 -9.37 -12.61
CA ILE A 139 6.00 -10.80 -12.34
C ILE A 139 5.43 -10.98 -10.94
N ASP A 140 4.21 -11.48 -10.87
CA ASP A 140 3.53 -11.74 -9.60
C ASP A 140 3.98 -13.08 -9.01
N VAL A 141 4.53 -13.03 -7.80
CA VAL A 141 5.04 -14.18 -7.04
C VAL A 141 4.23 -14.44 -5.77
N THR A 142 2.93 -14.19 -5.84
CA THR A 142 1.98 -14.41 -4.74
C THR A 142 1.83 -15.90 -4.42
N VAL A 143 1.54 -16.21 -3.16
CA VAL A 143 1.14 -17.57 -2.73
C VAL A 143 -0.15 -17.99 -3.44
N PRO A 144 -0.31 -19.28 -3.78
CA PRO A 144 -1.48 -19.76 -4.51
C PRO A 144 -2.80 -19.58 -3.74
N GLU A 145 -2.76 -19.64 -2.41
CA GLU A 145 -3.91 -19.45 -1.52
C GLU A 145 -4.57 -18.07 -1.68
N ALA A 146 -3.85 -17.09 -2.18
CA ALA A 146 -4.36 -15.74 -2.43
C ALA A 146 -5.52 -15.71 -3.43
N TYR A 147 -5.56 -16.65 -4.36
CA TYR A 147 -6.54 -16.71 -5.45
C TYR A 147 -7.78 -17.55 -5.11
N ASP A 148 -7.78 -18.29 -4.02
CA ASP A 148 -8.95 -18.99 -3.51
C ASP A 148 -9.70 -18.07 -2.52
N THR A 149 -10.79 -17.44 -2.99
CA THR A 149 -11.58 -16.49 -2.19
C THR A 149 -12.33 -17.15 -1.03
N GLN A 150 -12.51 -18.47 -1.05
CA GLN A 150 -13.22 -19.20 0.00
C GLN A 150 -12.28 -19.77 1.08
N LEU A 151 -10.99 -19.84 0.80
CA LEU A 151 -10.01 -20.34 1.75
C LEU A 151 -9.71 -19.28 2.82
N GLU A 152 -9.95 -19.63 4.09
CA GLU A 152 -9.62 -18.79 5.23
C GLU A 152 -8.24 -19.16 5.81
N VAL A 153 -7.20 -18.40 5.43
CA VAL A 153 -5.86 -18.46 6.02
C VAL A 153 -5.37 -17.07 6.41
N PRO A 154 -4.48 -16.96 7.43
CA PRO A 154 -4.17 -15.68 8.08
C PRO A 154 -3.52 -14.63 7.16
N PHE A 155 -2.66 -15.05 6.20
CA PHE A 155 -1.77 -14.15 5.45
C PHE A 155 -1.72 -14.51 3.96
N LYS A 156 -2.81 -14.26 3.26
CA LYS A 156 -2.93 -14.52 1.80
C LYS A 156 -2.16 -13.52 0.93
N GLY A 157 -1.70 -12.42 1.52
CA GLY A 157 -0.86 -11.44 0.82
C GLY A 157 0.62 -11.84 0.68
N ASN A 158 1.00 -12.97 1.27
CA ASN A 158 2.38 -13.45 1.31
C ASN A 158 2.98 -13.69 -0.09
N VAL A 159 4.31 -13.57 -0.14
CA VAL A 159 5.16 -13.97 -1.25
C VAL A 159 5.36 -15.47 -1.23
N SER A 160 5.24 -16.15 -2.38
CA SER A 160 5.74 -17.49 -2.57
C SER A 160 7.26 -17.43 -2.77
N LEU A 161 8.01 -17.83 -1.74
CA LEU A 161 9.48 -17.82 -1.78
C LEU A 161 10.05 -18.71 -2.89
N GLU A 162 9.37 -19.82 -3.21
CA GLU A 162 9.75 -20.71 -4.31
C GLU A 162 9.63 -19.98 -5.67
N LYS A 163 8.49 -19.31 -5.94
CA LYS A 163 8.31 -18.54 -7.17
C LYS A 163 9.31 -17.40 -7.25
N LEU A 164 9.52 -16.68 -6.15
CA LEU A 164 10.47 -15.58 -6.08
C LEU A 164 11.89 -16.07 -6.36
N GLU A 165 12.35 -17.14 -5.71
CA GLU A 165 13.69 -17.67 -5.93
C GLU A 165 13.90 -18.12 -7.38
N LYS A 166 12.88 -18.73 -8.00
CA LYS A 166 12.91 -19.08 -9.42
C LYS A 166 13.11 -17.85 -10.30
N VAL A 167 12.32 -16.77 -10.08
CA VAL A 167 12.45 -15.53 -10.85
C VAL A 167 13.84 -14.92 -10.69
N LEU A 168 14.36 -14.87 -9.46
CA LEU A 168 15.69 -14.32 -9.17
C LEU A 168 16.82 -15.13 -9.83
N LYS A 169 16.71 -16.46 -9.85
CA LYS A 169 17.69 -17.35 -10.52
C LYS A 169 17.68 -17.18 -12.03
N GLU A 170 16.48 -17.19 -12.64
CA GLU A 170 16.31 -17.13 -14.10
C GLU A 170 16.66 -15.75 -14.66
N ASN A 171 16.59 -14.69 -13.84
CA ASN A 171 16.82 -13.30 -14.27
C ASN A 171 18.01 -12.64 -13.55
N LYS A 172 19.02 -13.41 -13.19
CA LYS A 172 20.18 -12.92 -12.45
C LYS A 172 20.82 -11.70 -13.11
N GLY A 173 20.96 -10.60 -12.35
CA GLY A 173 21.52 -9.33 -12.84
C GLY A 173 20.52 -8.47 -13.64
N ASN A 174 19.29 -8.93 -13.83
CA ASN A 174 18.24 -8.22 -14.57
C ASN A 174 17.01 -7.86 -13.69
N VAL A 175 17.11 -8.04 -12.37
CA VAL A 175 16.11 -7.67 -11.39
C VAL A 175 16.66 -6.48 -10.60
N PRO A 176 16.18 -5.25 -10.85
CA PRO A 176 16.70 -4.05 -10.19
C PRO A 176 16.23 -3.93 -8.73
N PHE A 177 15.04 -4.40 -8.43
CA PHE A 177 14.43 -4.45 -7.09
C PHE A 177 13.20 -5.36 -7.11
N MET A 178 12.70 -5.70 -5.93
CA MET A 178 11.41 -6.34 -5.73
C MET A 178 10.43 -5.35 -5.10
N VAL A 179 9.14 -5.42 -5.46
CA VAL A 179 8.05 -4.66 -4.80
C VAL A 179 7.30 -5.55 -3.82
N LEU A 180 7.25 -5.16 -2.56
CA LEU A 180 6.46 -5.82 -1.52
C LEU A 180 5.29 -4.92 -1.10
N THR A 181 4.09 -5.22 -1.58
CA THR A 181 2.89 -4.43 -1.29
C THR A 181 2.22 -4.89 0.01
N VAL A 182 2.03 -3.97 0.94
CA VAL A 182 1.40 -4.20 2.26
C VAL A 182 0.31 -3.17 2.58
N THR A 183 -0.96 -3.60 2.82
CA THR A 183 -1.49 -4.95 2.52
C THR A 183 -1.55 -5.17 1.01
N ASN A 184 -1.55 -6.43 0.56
CA ASN A 184 -1.57 -6.73 -0.86
C ASN A 184 -2.94 -6.41 -1.49
N ASN A 185 -3.05 -5.23 -2.10
CA ASN A 185 -4.30 -4.68 -2.62
C ASN A 185 -4.94 -5.57 -3.70
N THR A 186 -4.14 -6.05 -4.64
CA THR A 186 -4.60 -6.78 -5.83
C THR A 186 -5.27 -8.11 -5.49
N VAL A 187 -4.94 -8.71 -4.35
CA VAL A 187 -5.58 -9.93 -3.85
C VAL A 187 -6.60 -9.64 -2.74
N GLY A 188 -7.24 -8.46 -2.76
CA GLY A 188 -8.30 -8.08 -1.83
C GLY A 188 -7.83 -7.49 -0.50
N GLY A 189 -6.69 -6.80 -0.49
CA GLY A 189 -6.14 -6.18 0.73
C GLY A 189 -5.61 -7.19 1.74
N GLN A 190 -5.19 -8.37 1.27
CA GLN A 190 -4.73 -9.44 2.15
C GLN A 190 -3.37 -9.10 2.79
N PRO A 191 -3.20 -9.36 4.10
CA PRO A 191 -1.97 -9.02 4.79
C PRO A 191 -0.82 -9.96 4.47
N VAL A 192 0.40 -9.43 4.69
CA VAL A 192 1.67 -10.13 4.65
C VAL A 192 2.17 -10.36 6.07
N SER A 193 2.60 -11.57 6.42
CA SER A 193 3.14 -11.88 7.73
C SER A 193 4.54 -11.28 7.93
N MET A 194 4.92 -10.97 9.16
CA MET A 194 6.27 -10.49 9.46
C MET A 194 7.33 -11.53 9.09
N GLN A 195 7.05 -12.80 9.34
CA GLN A 195 7.93 -13.89 8.92
C GLN A 195 8.18 -13.84 7.42
N ASN A 196 7.13 -13.70 6.61
CA ASN A 196 7.27 -13.65 5.15
C ASN A 196 7.96 -12.38 4.67
N VAL A 197 7.75 -11.23 5.32
CA VAL A 197 8.50 -9.99 5.05
C VAL A 197 10.00 -10.26 5.21
N ARG A 198 10.41 -10.79 6.36
CA ARG A 198 11.81 -11.09 6.66
C ARG A 198 12.41 -12.08 5.66
N GLU A 199 11.77 -13.23 5.46
CA GLU A 199 12.25 -14.28 4.54
C GLU A 199 12.36 -13.78 3.09
N THR A 200 11.41 -12.94 2.66
CA THR A 200 11.44 -12.31 1.34
C THR A 200 12.63 -11.38 1.18
N CYS A 201 12.87 -10.51 2.16
CA CYS A 201 14.01 -9.58 2.14
C CYS A 201 15.35 -10.34 2.19
N GLU A 202 15.48 -11.32 3.09
CA GLU A 202 16.68 -12.18 3.18
C GLU A 202 16.97 -12.90 1.85
N LEU A 203 15.93 -13.43 1.21
CA LEU A 203 16.06 -14.08 -0.09
C LEU A 203 16.50 -13.12 -1.18
N CYS A 204 15.88 -11.94 -1.27
CA CYS A 204 16.26 -10.93 -2.24
C CYS A 204 17.71 -10.45 -2.04
N HIS A 205 18.08 -10.15 -0.80
CA HIS A 205 19.44 -9.71 -0.46
C HIS A 205 20.50 -10.76 -0.79
N LYS A 206 20.20 -12.05 -0.62
CA LYS A 206 21.10 -13.15 -1.05
C LYS A 206 21.43 -13.09 -2.55
N TYR A 207 20.51 -12.55 -3.37
CA TYR A 207 20.71 -12.35 -4.81
C TYR A 207 21.18 -10.93 -5.16
N GLY A 208 21.43 -10.06 -4.16
CA GLY A 208 21.83 -8.67 -4.35
C GLY A 208 20.69 -7.77 -4.88
N VAL A 209 19.44 -8.15 -4.64
CA VAL A 209 18.23 -7.44 -5.08
C VAL A 209 17.63 -6.70 -3.88
N PRO A 210 17.52 -5.36 -3.93
CA PRO A 210 16.85 -4.58 -2.90
C PRO A 210 15.33 -4.79 -2.91
N VAL A 211 14.70 -4.55 -1.75
CA VAL A 211 13.25 -4.64 -1.58
C VAL A 211 12.66 -3.25 -1.31
N VAL A 212 11.69 -2.86 -2.14
CA VAL A 212 10.91 -1.64 -2.00
C VAL A 212 9.53 -1.99 -1.47
N VAL A 213 9.16 -1.47 -0.31
CA VAL A 213 7.82 -1.68 0.26
C VAL A 213 6.85 -0.65 -0.31
N ASP A 214 5.79 -1.10 -0.98
CA ASP A 214 4.62 -0.28 -1.22
C ASP A 214 3.78 -0.22 0.06
N SER A 215 3.84 0.92 0.72
CA SER A 215 3.38 1.14 2.09
C SER A 215 1.97 1.71 2.20
N ALA A 216 1.16 1.63 1.14
CA ALA A 216 -0.15 2.27 1.09
C ALA A 216 -1.03 1.93 2.32
N ARG A 217 -0.95 0.69 2.83
CA ARG A 217 -1.74 0.20 3.98
C ARG A 217 -0.87 -0.51 5.02
N PHE A 218 0.30 0.06 5.31
CA PHE A 218 1.24 -0.57 6.24
C PHE A 218 0.69 -0.66 7.68
N ILE A 219 -0.12 0.31 8.10
CA ILE A 219 -0.71 0.32 9.45
C ILE A 219 -1.67 -0.86 9.61
N GLU A 220 -2.55 -1.07 8.63
CA GLU A 220 -3.47 -2.21 8.60
C GLU A 220 -2.70 -3.53 8.59
N ASN A 221 -1.62 -3.61 7.80
CA ASN A 221 -0.77 -4.80 7.78
C ASN A 221 -0.14 -5.07 9.16
N CYS A 222 0.37 -4.03 9.83
CA CYS A 222 0.91 -4.14 11.19
C CYS A 222 -0.16 -4.60 12.19
N TYR A 223 -1.40 -4.13 12.04
CA TYR A 223 -2.52 -4.57 12.88
C TYR A 223 -2.82 -6.06 12.67
N PHE A 224 -2.83 -6.54 11.44
CA PHE A 224 -3.01 -7.97 11.16
C PHE A 224 -1.86 -8.82 11.70
N ILE A 225 -0.62 -8.35 11.61
CA ILE A 225 0.52 -9.02 12.24
C ILE A 225 0.30 -9.11 13.75
N LYS A 226 -0.04 -7.99 14.40
CA LYS A 226 -0.31 -7.93 15.84
C LYS A 226 -1.38 -8.93 16.28
N THR A 227 -2.44 -9.07 15.50
CA THR A 227 -3.61 -9.89 15.88
C THR A 227 -3.51 -11.34 15.46
N ARG A 228 -2.61 -11.69 14.53
CA ARG A 228 -2.53 -13.03 13.93
C ARG A 228 -1.21 -13.75 14.19
N GLU A 229 -0.16 -13.03 14.59
CA GLU A 229 1.14 -13.61 14.98
C GLU A 229 1.37 -13.46 16.48
N LYS A 230 1.34 -14.57 17.24
CA LYS A 230 1.41 -14.57 18.71
C LYS A 230 2.56 -13.78 19.32
N CYS A 231 3.73 -13.76 18.66
CA CYS A 231 4.89 -13.02 19.15
C CYS A 231 4.76 -11.50 19.04
N TYR A 232 3.72 -10.99 18.37
CA TYR A 232 3.48 -9.56 18.18
C TYR A 232 2.29 -9.01 18.98
N GLU A 233 1.53 -9.84 19.66
CA GLU A 233 0.30 -9.44 20.38
C GLU A 233 0.52 -8.31 21.40
N ASN A 234 1.69 -8.28 22.04
CA ASN A 234 2.06 -7.29 23.05
C ASN A 234 2.85 -6.09 22.49
N LYS A 235 3.20 -6.10 21.19
CA LYS A 235 3.89 -4.99 20.54
C LYS A 235 2.91 -3.91 20.10
N THR A 236 3.37 -2.67 20.10
CA THR A 236 2.66 -1.55 19.47
C THR A 236 2.75 -1.63 17.97
N LEU A 237 1.81 -1.01 17.23
CA LEU A 237 1.89 -0.95 15.77
C LEU A 237 3.16 -0.25 15.28
N ARG A 238 3.65 0.75 16.05
CA ARG A 238 4.91 1.47 15.76
C ARG A 238 6.13 0.53 15.83
N GLU A 239 6.21 -0.32 16.85
CA GLU A 239 7.29 -1.30 16.98
C GLU A 239 7.25 -2.34 15.85
N ILE A 240 6.05 -2.79 15.47
CA ILE A 240 5.86 -3.73 14.35
C ILE A 240 6.26 -3.07 13.02
N ALA A 241 5.84 -1.84 12.78
CA ALA A 241 6.23 -1.10 11.58
C ALA A 241 7.75 -0.90 11.49
N LYS A 242 8.37 -0.48 12.59
CA LYS A 242 9.83 -0.29 12.66
C LYS A 242 10.59 -1.58 12.37
N GLU A 243 10.12 -2.71 12.89
CA GLU A 243 10.70 -4.02 12.60
C GLU A 243 10.51 -4.38 11.11
N MET A 244 9.31 -4.18 10.57
CA MET A 244 9.02 -4.47 9.15
C MET A 244 9.96 -3.70 8.21
N TYR A 245 10.11 -2.40 8.43
CA TYR A 245 10.98 -1.56 7.60
C TYR A 245 12.47 -1.83 7.80
N SER A 246 12.87 -2.39 8.95
CA SER A 246 14.28 -2.73 9.19
C SER A 246 14.82 -3.82 8.26
N TYR A 247 13.96 -4.59 7.62
CA TYR A 247 14.33 -5.59 6.62
C TYR A 247 14.40 -5.03 5.19
N ALA A 248 13.71 -3.93 4.93
CA ALA A 248 13.56 -3.35 3.58
C ALA A 248 14.60 -2.27 3.29
N ASP A 249 14.80 -1.96 2.00
CA ASP A 249 15.80 -0.99 1.55
C ASP A 249 15.20 0.37 1.22
N ALA A 250 13.92 0.41 0.85
CA ALA A 250 13.19 1.63 0.51
C ALA A 250 11.68 1.42 0.64
N MET A 251 10.93 2.52 0.54
CA MET A 251 9.47 2.48 0.46
C MET A 251 8.91 3.53 -0.49
N THR A 252 7.71 3.27 -0.98
CA THR A 252 6.80 4.27 -1.52
C THR A 252 5.54 4.31 -0.65
N MET A 253 4.91 5.47 -0.53
CA MET A 253 3.71 5.64 0.29
C MET A 253 2.70 6.54 -0.43
N SER A 254 1.45 6.15 -0.36
CA SER A 254 0.31 6.93 -0.82
C SER A 254 -0.49 7.48 0.36
#